data_c3bb9cfc46efa69c6e47ffdeeb8a6689
#
_entry.id   c3bb9cfc46efa69c6e47ffdeeb8a6689
#
_cell.length_a   1.000
_cell.length_b   1.000
_cell.length_c   1.000
_cell.angle_alpha   90.00
_cell.angle_beta   90.00
_cell.angle_gamma   90.00
#
_symmetry.space_group_name_H-M   'P 1'
#
loop_
_entity.id
_entity.type
_entity.pdbx_description
1 polymer ?
#
loop_
_entity_poly.entity_id
_entity_poly.type
_entity_poly.pdbx_seq_one_letter_code
_entity_poly.pdbx_strand_id
1 'polypeptide(L)'
;GDLGFPAFRGPESWGRAIMGMLICNDRRWPEGWRVYGLQGVELMLIGYNSAAYDPMGGTTEDAALRTFHSTLAAQSNAYMNATWAVSVAKAGNEDGSGLIGGSVIVSPNGVVVAEAKTLGDEIIVADADLDACKQGKEKMFNFAAHRRPQWYRAIIDQVGAVPPA
;
A
#
# COMPACT_ATOMS: atom_id res chain seq x y z
N GLY A 1 1.38 4.73 -15.00
CA GLY A 1 2.05 5.98 -15.36
C GLY A 1 3.42 5.75 -15.98
N ASP A 2 3.83 6.64 -16.79
CA ASP A 2 5.08 6.60 -17.56
C ASP A 2 6.31 7.08 -16.75
N LEU A 3 6.08 7.60 -15.54
CA LEU A 3 7.15 8.04 -14.64
C LEU A 3 7.68 6.93 -13.71
N GLY A 4 7.05 5.76 -13.71
CA GLY A 4 7.40 4.66 -12.80
C GLY A 4 7.06 4.99 -11.34
N PHE A 5 7.93 4.55 -10.43
CA PHE A 5 7.72 4.67 -8.98
C PHE A 5 8.89 5.45 -8.31
N PRO A 6 9.09 6.75 -8.61
CA PRO A 6 10.13 7.53 -7.98
C PRO A 6 9.74 7.92 -6.55
N ALA A 7 10.61 7.66 -5.58
CA ALA A 7 10.47 8.18 -4.23
C ALA A 7 10.89 9.66 -4.18
N PHE A 8 10.33 10.40 -3.23
CA PHE A 8 10.65 11.82 -3.03
C PHE A 8 10.81 12.14 -1.54
N ARG A 9 11.42 13.27 -1.23
CA ARG A 9 11.54 13.72 0.15
C ARG A 9 10.40 14.68 0.50
N GLY A 10 9.79 14.43 1.64
CA GLY A 10 8.83 15.33 2.25
C GLY A 10 9.48 16.65 2.71
N PRO A 11 8.65 17.63 3.12
CA PRO A 11 9.11 18.90 3.64
C PRO A 11 9.90 18.74 4.94
N GLU A 12 10.69 19.75 5.31
CA GLU A 12 11.46 19.74 6.57
C GLU A 12 10.58 19.59 7.81
N SER A 13 9.39 20.20 7.79
CA SER A 13 8.38 20.09 8.86
C SER A 13 7.92 18.64 9.10
N TRP A 14 8.13 17.74 8.16
CA TRP A 14 7.85 16.30 8.28
C TRP A 14 9.13 15.47 8.44
N GLY A 15 10.21 16.07 8.98
CA GLY A 15 11.48 15.41 9.17
C GLY A 15 12.15 14.94 7.88
N ARG A 16 11.77 15.49 6.71
CA ARG A 16 12.26 15.08 5.38
C ARG A 16 12.04 13.59 5.09
N ALA A 17 10.95 13.02 5.57
CA ALA A 17 10.57 11.63 5.31
C ALA A 17 10.77 11.24 3.84
N ILE A 18 11.26 10.04 3.59
CA ILE A 18 11.29 9.47 2.24
C ILE A 18 9.91 8.92 1.95
N MET A 19 9.25 9.45 0.94
CA MET A 19 7.85 9.19 0.65
C MET A 19 7.66 8.51 -0.70
N GLY A 20 6.61 7.70 -0.79
CA GLY A 20 6.12 7.11 -2.03
C GLY A 20 4.62 7.34 -2.18
N MET A 21 4.12 7.24 -3.40
CA MET A 21 2.69 7.38 -3.70
C MET A 21 2.21 6.26 -4.61
N LEU A 22 1.04 5.70 -4.27
CA LEU A 22 0.34 4.73 -5.10
C LEU A 22 -1.11 5.19 -5.30
N ILE A 23 -1.68 4.87 -6.44
CA ILE A 23 -3.07 5.22 -6.76
C ILE A 23 -3.88 3.96 -7.02
N CYS A 24 -4.99 3.85 -6.30
CA CYS A 24 -6.04 2.85 -6.54
C CYS A 24 -5.48 1.43 -6.65
N ASN A 25 -5.57 0.83 -7.83
CA ASN A 25 -5.15 -0.57 -8.06
C ASN A 25 -3.65 -0.82 -7.83
N ASP A 26 -2.79 0.19 -7.96
CA ASP A 26 -1.34 0.05 -7.73
C ASP A 26 -1.02 -0.55 -6.36
N ARG A 27 -1.85 -0.25 -5.34
CA ARG A 27 -1.66 -0.75 -3.98
C ARG A 27 -1.70 -2.28 -3.83
N ARG A 28 -2.35 -2.96 -4.80
CA ARG A 28 -2.52 -4.41 -4.78
C ARG A 28 -1.31 -5.18 -5.28
N TRP A 29 -0.40 -4.51 -5.98
CA TRP A 29 0.77 -5.11 -6.62
C TRP A 29 2.01 -4.93 -5.76
N PRO A 30 2.60 -6.02 -5.24
CA PRO A 30 3.76 -5.95 -4.35
C PRO A 30 5.01 -5.37 -5.02
N GLU A 31 5.10 -5.41 -6.35
CA GLU A 31 6.24 -4.91 -7.11
C GLU A 31 6.43 -3.40 -6.91
N GLY A 32 5.36 -2.60 -7.03
CA GLY A 32 5.43 -1.16 -6.80
C GLY A 32 5.89 -0.81 -5.38
N TRP A 33 5.35 -1.52 -4.40
CA TRP A 33 5.79 -1.37 -3.02
C TRP A 33 7.26 -1.73 -2.82
N ARG A 34 7.71 -2.81 -3.46
CA ARG A 34 9.11 -3.24 -3.38
C ARG A 34 10.05 -2.24 -4.05
N VAL A 35 9.67 -1.65 -5.17
CA VAL A 35 10.45 -0.59 -5.80
C VAL A 35 10.62 0.61 -4.87
N TYR A 36 9.56 1.03 -4.17
CA TYR A 36 9.62 2.07 -3.15
C TYR A 36 10.42 1.63 -1.91
N GLY A 37 10.24 0.40 -1.46
CA GLY A 37 11.02 -0.16 -0.34
C GLY A 37 12.53 -0.13 -0.60
N LEU A 38 12.94 -0.43 -1.84
CA LEU A 38 14.35 -0.39 -2.26
C LEU A 38 14.92 1.04 -2.34
N GLN A 39 14.06 2.05 -2.45
CA GLN A 39 14.43 3.47 -2.36
C GLN A 39 14.38 4.00 -0.92
N GLY A 40 14.08 3.14 0.06
CA GLY A 40 14.08 3.48 1.47
C GLY A 40 12.82 4.21 1.95
N VAL A 41 11.71 4.14 1.22
CA VAL A 41 10.46 4.83 1.60
C VAL A 41 10.06 4.50 3.04
N GLU A 42 9.78 5.55 3.80
CA GLU A 42 9.35 5.51 5.21
C GLU A 42 7.85 5.74 5.35
N LEU A 43 7.25 6.50 4.41
CA LEU A 43 5.84 6.84 4.40
C LEU A 43 5.25 6.63 2.99
N MET A 44 4.32 5.69 2.88
CA MET A 44 3.57 5.42 1.66
C MET A 44 2.20 6.09 1.73
N LEU A 45 1.87 6.92 0.75
CA LEU A 45 0.58 7.56 0.59
C LEU A 45 -0.21 6.87 -0.51
N ILE A 46 -1.47 6.52 -0.23
CA ILE A 46 -2.31 5.77 -1.16
C ILE A 46 -3.69 6.40 -1.22
N GLY A 47 -4.14 6.78 -2.42
CA GLY A 47 -5.49 7.28 -2.67
C GLY A 47 -6.29 6.35 -3.56
N TYR A 48 -7.57 6.08 -3.22
CA TYR A 48 -8.42 5.23 -4.05
C TYR A 48 -9.92 5.47 -3.83
N ASN A 49 -10.72 5.09 -4.82
CA ASN A 49 -12.18 5.16 -4.83
C ASN A 49 -12.80 3.81 -5.24
N SER A 50 -12.47 2.74 -4.55
CA SER A 50 -12.95 1.40 -4.90
C SER A 50 -14.46 1.28 -4.72
N ALA A 51 -15.14 0.81 -5.77
CA ALA A 51 -16.58 0.51 -5.73
C ALA A 51 -16.89 -0.64 -4.77
N ALA A 52 -18.06 -0.58 -4.14
CA ALA A 52 -18.56 -1.62 -3.24
C ALA A 52 -18.99 -2.91 -3.97
N TYR A 53 -19.12 -2.83 -5.28
CA TYR A 53 -19.40 -3.98 -6.15
C TYR A 53 -18.46 -3.94 -7.36
N ASP A 54 -18.35 -5.05 -8.09
CA ASP A 54 -17.59 -5.07 -9.34
C ASP A 54 -18.44 -4.54 -10.49
N PRO A 55 -18.13 -3.34 -11.01
CA PRO A 55 -18.91 -2.76 -12.12
C PRO A 55 -18.73 -3.54 -13.43
N MET A 56 -17.71 -4.37 -13.55
CA MET A 56 -17.42 -5.20 -14.72
C MET A 56 -18.04 -6.60 -14.60
N GLY A 57 -18.59 -6.96 -13.44
CA GLY A 57 -19.22 -8.27 -13.22
C GLY A 57 -18.25 -9.46 -13.23
N GLY A 58 -16.94 -9.22 -13.00
CA GLY A 58 -15.89 -10.24 -13.08
C GLY A 58 -15.59 -10.96 -11.77
N THR A 59 -16.13 -10.49 -10.65
CA THR A 59 -15.87 -11.07 -9.32
C THR A 59 -17.14 -11.19 -8.49
N THR A 60 -17.13 -12.11 -7.53
CA THR A 60 -18.20 -12.29 -6.54
C THR A 60 -17.87 -11.60 -5.22
N GLU A 61 -16.82 -10.77 -5.17
CA GLU A 61 -16.43 -10.04 -3.96
C GLU A 61 -17.52 -9.04 -3.55
N ASP A 62 -18.02 -9.18 -2.34
CA ASP A 62 -18.86 -8.18 -1.70
C ASP A 62 -18.04 -7.01 -1.13
N ALA A 63 -18.71 -5.96 -0.64
CA ALA A 63 -18.06 -4.77 -0.11
C ALA A 63 -17.14 -5.08 1.09
N ALA A 64 -17.53 -6.02 1.95
CA ALA A 64 -16.76 -6.40 3.13
C ALA A 64 -15.45 -7.09 2.72
N LEU A 65 -15.50 -8.01 1.77
CA LEU A 65 -14.32 -8.70 1.25
C LEU A 65 -13.39 -7.74 0.49
N ARG A 66 -13.93 -6.79 -0.25
CA ARG A 66 -13.16 -5.74 -0.93
C ARG A 66 -12.44 -4.82 0.06
N THR A 67 -13.11 -4.44 1.16
CA THR A 67 -12.49 -3.66 2.25
C THR A 67 -11.40 -4.47 2.92
N PHE A 68 -11.66 -5.74 3.23
CA PHE A 68 -10.66 -6.66 3.79
C PHE A 68 -9.42 -6.76 2.90
N HIS A 69 -9.58 -7.00 1.59
CA HIS A 69 -8.45 -7.10 0.65
C HIS A 69 -7.67 -5.78 0.54
N SER A 70 -8.34 -4.63 0.61
CA SER A 70 -7.67 -3.33 0.63
C SER A 70 -6.79 -3.14 1.86
N THR A 71 -7.31 -3.48 3.03
CA THR A 71 -6.58 -3.42 4.30
C THR A 71 -5.45 -4.45 4.33
N LEU A 72 -5.71 -5.69 3.90
CA LEU A 72 -4.70 -6.76 3.81
C LEU A 72 -3.51 -6.35 2.94
N ALA A 73 -3.77 -5.77 1.77
CA ALA A 73 -2.72 -5.29 0.88
C ALA A 73 -1.86 -4.20 1.55
N ALA A 74 -2.48 -3.25 2.25
CA ALA A 74 -1.77 -2.21 2.98
C ALA A 74 -0.92 -2.80 4.12
N GLN A 75 -1.51 -3.68 4.95
CA GLN A 75 -0.83 -4.29 6.09
C GLN A 75 0.36 -5.15 5.68
N SER A 76 0.16 -6.06 4.72
CA SER A 76 1.22 -6.95 4.26
C SER A 76 2.38 -6.19 3.62
N ASN A 77 2.09 -5.21 2.78
CA ASN A 77 3.12 -4.43 2.10
C ASN A 77 3.82 -3.44 3.04
N ALA A 78 3.11 -2.80 3.97
CA ALA A 78 3.71 -1.98 5.02
C ALA A 78 4.72 -2.79 5.83
N TYR A 79 4.36 -3.98 6.28
CA TYR A 79 5.23 -4.89 7.02
C TYR A 79 6.43 -5.33 6.19
N MET A 80 6.22 -5.90 4.99
CA MET A 80 7.29 -6.46 4.16
C MET A 80 8.28 -5.42 3.62
N ASN A 81 7.96 -4.13 3.69
CA ASN A 81 8.83 -3.03 3.29
C ASN A 81 9.23 -2.13 4.47
N ALA A 82 8.79 -2.47 5.68
CA ALA A 82 9.02 -1.72 6.91
C ALA A 82 8.74 -0.21 6.71
N THR A 83 7.53 0.12 6.27
CA THR A 83 7.09 1.48 5.96
C THR A 83 5.74 1.78 6.59
N TRP A 84 5.50 3.02 6.99
CA TRP A 84 4.15 3.49 7.30
C TRP A 84 3.31 3.54 6.02
N ALA A 85 2.03 3.20 6.11
CA ALA A 85 1.09 3.31 5.01
C ALA A 85 -0.13 4.12 5.43
N VAL A 86 -0.45 5.16 4.68
CA VAL A 86 -1.67 5.96 4.83
C VAL A 86 -2.55 5.70 3.61
N SER A 87 -3.57 4.90 3.80
CA SER A 87 -4.53 4.52 2.75
C SER A 87 -5.80 5.34 2.90
N VAL A 88 -6.02 6.26 1.97
CA VAL A 88 -7.18 7.16 1.95
C VAL A 88 -8.18 6.65 0.92
N ALA A 89 -9.30 6.16 1.42
CA ALA A 89 -10.39 5.62 0.60
C ALA A 89 -11.52 6.65 0.50
N LYS A 90 -12.01 6.87 -0.71
CA LYS A 90 -13.28 7.57 -0.87
C LYS A 90 -14.42 6.69 -0.33
N ALA A 91 -15.32 7.30 0.42
CA ALA A 91 -16.47 6.64 1.03
C ALA A 91 -17.79 7.20 0.46
N GLY A 92 -18.91 6.58 0.80
CA GLY A 92 -20.24 7.04 0.44
C GLY A 92 -20.72 6.57 -0.93
N ASN A 93 -21.39 7.44 -1.65
CA ASN A 93 -21.96 7.16 -2.97
C ASN A 93 -21.54 8.25 -3.95
N GLU A 94 -21.14 7.87 -5.15
CA GLU A 94 -20.79 8.76 -6.25
C GLU A 94 -21.49 8.28 -7.52
N ASP A 95 -22.33 9.12 -8.10
CA ASP A 95 -23.08 8.85 -9.33
C ASP A 95 -23.85 7.50 -9.30
N GLY A 96 -24.45 7.19 -8.15
CA GLY A 96 -25.18 5.94 -7.95
C GLY A 96 -24.33 4.74 -7.57
N SER A 97 -23.00 4.88 -7.54
CA SER A 97 -22.07 3.83 -7.16
C SER A 97 -21.67 3.95 -5.69
N GLY A 98 -21.99 2.95 -4.88
CA GLY A 98 -21.48 2.84 -3.51
C GLY A 98 -19.97 2.58 -3.50
N LEU A 99 -19.26 3.21 -2.55
CA LEU A 99 -17.82 3.09 -2.38
C LEU A 99 -17.51 2.41 -1.04
N ILE A 100 -16.41 1.63 -0.98
CA ILE A 100 -16.09 0.82 0.20
C ILE A 100 -15.64 1.62 1.42
N GLY A 101 -15.11 2.85 1.23
CA GLY A 101 -14.50 3.57 2.34
C GLY A 101 -13.33 2.79 2.96
N GLY A 102 -13.24 2.79 4.30
CA GLY A 102 -12.25 2.01 5.03
C GLY A 102 -10.84 2.58 4.91
N SER A 103 -10.67 3.89 5.06
CA SER A 103 -9.35 4.50 5.19
C SER A 103 -8.62 3.94 6.40
N VAL A 104 -7.32 3.65 6.27
CA VAL A 104 -6.50 3.09 7.35
C VAL A 104 -5.12 3.74 7.39
N ILE A 105 -4.56 3.82 8.60
CA ILE A 105 -3.13 4.08 8.83
C ILE A 105 -2.52 2.81 9.39
N VAL A 106 -1.47 2.34 8.76
CA VAL A 106 -0.78 1.08 9.09
C VAL A 106 0.66 1.36 9.46
N SER A 107 1.09 0.80 10.59
CA SER A 107 2.48 0.92 11.06
C SER A 107 3.45 0.02 10.27
N PRO A 108 4.78 0.24 10.38
CA PRO A 108 5.80 -0.63 9.76
C PRO A 108 5.75 -2.10 10.21
N ASN A 109 5.03 -2.38 11.28
CA ASN A 109 4.79 -3.75 11.76
C ASN A 109 3.52 -4.40 11.17
N GLY A 110 2.85 -3.73 10.22
CA GLY A 110 1.62 -4.24 9.60
C GLY A 110 0.38 -4.10 10.48
N VAL A 111 0.45 -3.35 11.57
CA VAL A 111 -0.68 -3.14 12.49
C VAL A 111 -1.47 -1.91 12.06
N VAL A 112 -2.79 -2.05 11.93
CA VAL A 112 -3.70 -0.91 11.74
C VAL A 112 -3.74 -0.10 13.04
N VAL A 113 -3.28 1.14 13.00
CA VAL A 113 -3.23 2.03 14.16
C VAL A 113 -4.35 3.06 14.17
N ALA A 114 -4.95 3.34 13.03
CA ALA A 114 -6.17 4.13 12.90
C ALA A 114 -7.00 3.63 11.71
N GLU A 115 -8.33 3.67 11.83
CA GLU A 115 -9.25 3.17 10.82
C GLU A 115 -10.53 4.00 10.83
N ALA A 116 -11.00 4.42 9.64
CA ALA A 116 -12.29 5.04 9.45
C ALA A 116 -13.42 4.00 9.63
N LYS A 117 -14.45 4.36 10.39
CA LYS A 117 -15.53 3.45 10.79
C LYS A 117 -16.84 3.69 10.06
N THR A 118 -16.94 4.79 9.35
CA THR A 118 -18.19 5.19 8.67
C THR A 118 -18.01 5.29 7.17
N LEU A 119 -19.12 5.39 6.45
CA LEU A 119 -19.16 5.71 5.03
C LEU A 119 -19.43 7.22 4.77
N GLY A 120 -19.43 8.04 5.81
CA GLY A 120 -19.47 9.49 5.72
C GLY A 120 -18.05 10.10 5.77
N ASP A 121 -18.00 11.42 5.77
CA ASP A 121 -16.74 12.15 5.95
C ASP A 121 -16.18 11.90 7.35
N GLU A 122 -14.93 11.46 7.41
CA GLU A 122 -14.27 11.09 8.66
C GLU A 122 -12.78 11.42 8.60
N ILE A 123 -12.23 11.87 9.71
CA ILE A 123 -10.80 12.14 9.87
C ILE A 123 -10.22 11.11 10.83
N ILE A 124 -9.18 10.39 10.38
CA ILE A 124 -8.40 9.50 11.23
C ILE A 124 -7.00 10.07 11.44
N VAL A 125 -6.45 9.89 12.63
CA VAL A 125 -5.14 10.44 13.02
C VAL A 125 -4.33 9.37 13.74
N ALA A 126 -3.03 9.37 13.50
CA ALA A 126 -2.06 8.56 14.25
C ALA A 126 -0.72 9.27 14.30
N ASP A 127 0.03 9.04 15.36
CA ASP A 127 1.43 9.46 15.46
C ASP A 127 2.30 8.44 14.72
N ALA A 128 3.06 8.91 13.73
CA ALA A 128 3.93 8.08 12.91
C ALA A 128 5.41 8.33 13.26
N ASP A 129 5.94 7.52 14.15
CA ASP A 129 7.39 7.49 14.42
C ASP A 129 8.11 6.84 13.21
N LEU A 130 8.82 7.66 12.42
CA LEU A 130 9.53 7.17 11.24
C LEU A 130 10.75 6.30 11.62
N ASP A 131 11.30 6.45 12.81
CA ASP A 131 12.38 5.61 13.29
C ASP A 131 11.94 4.15 13.50
N ALA A 132 10.64 3.90 13.68
CA ALA A 132 10.09 2.55 13.70
C ALA A 132 10.35 1.76 12.41
N CYS A 133 10.57 2.45 11.28
CA CYS A 133 10.95 1.81 10.02
C CYS A 133 12.34 1.16 10.06
N LYS A 134 13.26 1.71 10.86
CA LYS A 134 14.67 1.27 10.91
C LYS A 134 14.80 -0.19 11.34
N GLN A 135 14.07 -0.59 12.38
CA GLN A 135 14.18 -1.96 12.89
C GLN A 135 13.85 -3.00 11.81
N GLY A 136 12.77 -2.78 11.07
CA GLY A 136 12.40 -3.69 9.98
C GLY A 136 13.42 -3.65 8.84
N LYS A 137 13.85 -2.47 8.40
CA LYS A 137 14.79 -2.28 7.28
C LYS A 137 16.20 -2.81 7.58
N GLU A 138 16.66 -2.68 8.81
CA GLU A 138 18.02 -3.07 9.21
C GLU A 138 18.13 -4.53 9.68
N LYS A 139 17.01 -5.13 10.10
CA LYS A 139 16.98 -6.49 10.66
C LYS A 139 16.18 -7.43 9.78
N MET A 140 14.85 -7.52 10.00
CA MET A 140 13.97 -8.52 9.38
C MET A 140 13.99 -8.43 7.85
N PHE A 141 13.90 -7.22 7.31
CA PHE A 141 13.86 -6.94 5.87
C PHE A 141 15.11 -6.20 5.39
N ASN A 142 16.29 -6.60 5.88
CA ASN A 142 17.55 -6.07 5.35
C ASN A 142 17.73 -6.57 3.91
N PHE A 143 17.30 -5.75 2.95
CA PHE A 143 17.30 -6.13 1.54
C PHE A 143 18.70 -6.43 1.01
N ALA A 144 19.71 -5.69 1.46
CA ALA A 144 21.09 -5.89 1.03
C ALA A 144 21.62 -7.27 1.48
N ALA A 145 21.24 -7.72 2.68
CA ALA A 145 21.67 -9.01 3.21
C ALA A 145 20.87 -10.19 2.64
N HIS A 146 19.56 -10.01 2.44
CA HIS A 146 18.64 -11.13 2.23
C HIS A 146 18.14 -11.28 0.79
N ARG A 147 18.08 -10.20 0.00
CA ARG A 147 17.60 -10.30 -1.38
C ARG A 147 18.60 -11.04 -2.28
N ARG A 148 18.06 -11.76 -3.24
CA ARG A 148 18.82 -12.52 -4.27
C ARG A 148 18.26 -12.15 -5.65
N PRO A 149 18.52 -10.93 -6.17
CA PRO A 149 17.93 -10.42 -7.42
C PRO A 149 18.11 -11.35 -8.61
N GLN A 150 19.22 -12.07 -8.65
CA GLN A 150 19.52 -13.03 -9.74
C GLN A 150 18.46 -14.14 -9.87
N TRP A 151 17.70 -14.44 -8.81
CA TRP A 151 16.65 -15.45 -8.82
C TRP A 151 15.24 -14.91 -9.05
N TYR A 152 15.11 -13.58 -9.19
CA TYR A 152 13.81 -12.91 -9.35
C TYR A 152 13.55 -12.45 -10.78
N ARG A 153 14.29 -12.99 -11.77
CA ARG A 153 14.17 -12.58 -13.18
C ARG A 153 12.76 -12.74 -13.73
N ALA A 154 12.05 -13.80 -13.33
CA ALA A 154 10.68 -14.02 -13.78
C ALA A 154 9.73 -12.83 -13.45
N ILE A 155 9.96 -12.10 -12.36
CA ILE A 155 9.16 -10.92 -12.00
C ILE A 155 9.33 -9.77 -13.01
N ILE A 156 10.48 -9.71 -13.68
CA ILE A 156 10.81 -8.64 -14.64
C ILE A 156 10.54 -9.09 -16.07
N ASP A 157 10.89 -10.33 -16.40
CA ASP A 157 10.95 -10.82 -17.78
C ASP A 157 9.63 -11.46 -18.24
N GLN A 158 8.73 -11.82 -17.31
CA GLN A 158 7.52 -12.59 -17.60
C GLN A 158 6.27 -11.77 -17.31
N VAL A 159 5.36 -11.67 -18.27
CA VAL A 159 4.11 -10.90 -18.14
C VAL A 159 2.98 -11.74 -17.52
N GLY A 160 2.87 -13.01 -17.89
CA GLY A 160 1.79 -13.89 -17.45
C GLY A 160 2.32 -15.15 -16.79
N ALA A 161 1.43 -15.95 -16.21
CA ALA A 161 1.80 -17.23 -15.63
C ALA A 161 2.19 -18.24 -16.73
N VAL A 162 3.35 -18.85 -16.58
CA VAL A 162 3.83 -19.95 -17.46
C VAL A 162 4.02 -21.18 -16.59
N PRO A 163 3.09 -22.16 -16.65
CA PRO A 163 3.21 -23.42 -15.89
C PRO A 163 4.44 -24.22 -16.32
N PRO A 164 5.04 -24.98 -15.41
CA PRO A 164 6.08 -25.93 -15.80
C PRO A 164 5.53 -27.01 -16.73
N ALA A 165 6.39 -27.57 -17.57
CA ALA A 165 6.06 -28.66 -18.46
C ALA A 165 5.73 -29.94 -17.71
#